data_ee175040615924d1c5e817f279efaf20
#
_entry.id   ee175040615924d1c5e817f279efaf20
#
_cell.length_a   1.000
_cell.length_b   1.000
_cell.length_c   1.000
_cell.angle_alpha   90.00
_cell.angle_beta   90.00
_cell.angle_gamma   90.00
#
_symmetry.space_group_name_H-M   'P 1'
#
loop_
_entity.id
_entity.type
_entity.pdbx_description
1 polymer ?
#
loop_
_entity_poly.entity_id
_entity_poly.type
_entity_poly.pdbx_seq_one_letter_code
_entity_poly.pdbx_strand_id
1 'polypeptide(L)'
;ATGVGKTRLMGAFIAYLHLAHGISNFFVLAPNLTIYNKLIADFTPNTPKYVFKGISEFNLNPPRVITGDNYEQQSANMANLFGEINVNIFNISKINSEVRGGKEPRIKRMREVLGDSYFNYLANLPDLVLLMDESHRYRAQAGMRAINELNPLFGLELTATPFTESHKGPVAFQNVVMHYPLAQA
;
A
#
# COMPACT_ATOMS: atom_id res chain seq x y z
N ALA A 1 -9.57 2.75 -15.18
CA ALA A 1 -9.62 4.20 -15.41
C ALA A 1 -8.47 4.89 -14.68
N THR A 2 -7.42 5.24 -15.41
CA THR A 2 -6.37 6.14 -14.96
C THR A 2 -6.97 7.55 -14.86
N GLY A 3 -6.81 8.22 -13.73
CA GLY A 3 -7.25 9.62 -13.59
C GLY A 3 -8.46 9.85 -12.68
N VAL A 4 -9.14 8.82 -12.20
CA VAL A 4 -10.37 8.95 -11.35
C VAL A 4 -10.07 9.36 -9.89
N GLY A 5 -8.86 9.78 -9.56
CA GLY A 5 -8.55 10.26 -8.20
C GLY A 5 -8.25 9.15 -7.17
N LYS A 6 -7.93 7.90 -7.58
CA LYS A 6 -7.61 6.80 -6.65
C LYS A 6 -6.55 7.16 -5.61
N THR A 7 -5.47 7.84 -6.00
CA THR A 7 -4.42 8.27 -5.06
C THR A 7 -4.94 9.29 -4.04
N ARG A 8 -5.82 10.21 -4.45
CA ARG A 8 -6.47 11.14 -3.53
C ARG A 8 -7.41 10.42 -2.57
N LEU A 9 -8.11 9.40 -3.06
CA LEU A 9 -8.96 8.55 -2.22
C LEU A 9 -8.13 7.79 -1.19
N MET A 10 -6.97 7.24 -1.57
CA MET A 10 -6.02 6.66 -0.60
C MET A 10 -5.61 7.67 0.47
N GLY A 11 -5.23 8.89 0.07
CA GLY A 11 -4.90 9.96 1.01
C GLY A 11 -6.07 10.30 1.95
N ALA A 12 -7.28 10.35 1.42
CA ALA A 12 -8.49 10.59 2.24
C ALA A 12 -8.74 9.45 3.25
N PHE A 13 -8.52 8.19 2.87
CA PHE A 13 -8.61 7.06 3.80
C PHE A 13 -7.55 7.12 4.89
N ILE A 14 -6.29 7.40 4.54
CA ILE A 14 -5.22 7.58 5.52
C ILE A 14 -5.58 8.70 6.50
N ALA A 15 -6.01 9.86 5.99
CA ALA A 15 -6.39 10.98 6.81
C ALA A 15 -7.56 10.64 7.75
N TYR A 16 -8.61 10.02 7.24
CA TYR A 16 -9.76 9.60 8.02
C TYR A 16 -9.38 8.60 9.12
N LEU A 17 -8.65 7.56 8.76
CA LEU A 17 -8.25 6.52 9.70
C LEU A 17 -7.32 7.05 10.79
N HIS A 18 -6.42 7.96 10.43
CA HIS A 18 -5.57 8.62 11.41
C HIS A 18 -6.36 9.54 12.34
N LEU A 19 -7.11 10.47 11.77
CA LEU A 19 -7.81 11.51 12.56
C LEU A 19 -8.97 10.96 13.40
N ALA A 20 -9.70 9.97 12.88
CA ALA A 20 -10.87 9.42 13.56
C ALA A 20 -10.56 8.19 14.42
N HIS A 21 -9.51 7.43 14.10
CA HIS A 21 -9.22 6.14 14.73
C HIS A 21 -7.80 6.02 15.29
N GLY A 22 -6.93 7.04 15.12
CA GLY A 22 -5.57 7.05 15.64
C GLY A 22 -4.62 6.06 14.94
N ILE A 23 -4.99 5.55 13.76
CA ILE A 23 -4.14 4.63 12.99
C ILE A 23 -2.96 5.41 12.41
N SER A 24 -1.76 4.90 12.62
CA SER A 24 -0.53 5.60 12.23
C SER A 24 0.35 4.81 11.26
N ASN A 25 0.05 3.54 10.99
CA ASN A 25 0.88 2.69 10.16
C ASN A 25 0.14 2.18 8.91
N PHE A 26 0.62 2.60 7.75
CA PHE A 26 0.03 2.26 6.46
C PHE A 26 1.05 1.58 5.56
N PHE A 27 0.63 0.52 4.87
CA PHE A 27 1.43 -0.18 3.88
C PHE A 27 0.74 -0.10 2.52
N VAL A 28 1.36 0.61 1.57
CA VAL A 28 0.82 0.89 0.25
C VAL A 28 1.53 0.06 -0.79
N LEU A 29 0.79 -0.75 -1.53
CA LEU A 29 1.31 -1.58 -2.61
C LEU A 29 1.02 -0.95 -3.97
N ALA A 30 2.09 -0.72 -4.72
CA ALA A 30 2.06 -0.28 -6.11
C ALA A 30 2.23 -1.47 -7.07
N PRO A 31 1.45 -1.55 -8.16
CA PRO A 31 1.51 -2.67 -9.09
C PRO A 31 2.72 -2.64 -10.02
N ASN A 32 3.34 -1.47 -10.22
CA ASN A 32 4.50 -1.28 -11.10
C ASN A 32 5.30 -0.03 -10.69
N LEU A 33 6.47 0.13 -11.32
CA LEU A 33 7.41 1.21 -11.01
C LEU A 33 6.84 2.62 -11.30
N THR A 34 6.05 2.78 -12.35
CA THR A 34 5.45 4.07 -12.70
C THR A 34 4.48 4.55 -11.62
N ILE A 35 3.61 3.65 -11.14
CA ILE A 35 2.66 3.97 -10.07
C ILE A 35 3.39 4.13 -8.74
N TYR A 36 4.42 3.32 -8.48
CA TYR A 36 5.28 3.43 -7.31
C TYR A 36 5.91 4.83 -7.19
N ASN A 37 6.59 5.29 -8.23
CA ASN A 37 7.22 6.62 -8.23
C ASN A 37 6.18 7.75 -8.09
N LYS A 38 5.02 7.58 -8.74
CA LYS A 38 3.92 8.53 -8.61
C LYS A 38 3.38 8.59 -7.16
N LEU A 39 3.17 7.46 -6.52
CA LEU A 39 2.70 7.41 -5.13
C LEU A 39 3.71 8.08 -4.20
N ILE A 40 5.01 7.79 -4.34
CA ILE A 40 6.05 8.46 -3.55
C ILE A 40 5.94 9.99 -3.71
N ALA A 41 5.86 10.48 -4.94
CA ALA A 41 5.74 11.92 -5.19
C ALA A 41 4.46 12.52 -4.60
N ASP A 42 3.31 11.83 -4.76
CA ASP A 42 2.01 12.32 -4.28
C ASP A 42 1.90 12.29 -2.74
N PHE A 43 2.64 11.41 -2.05
CA PHE A 43 2.68 11.31 -0.58
C PHE A 43 3.82 12.12 0.05
N THR A 44 4.80 12.57 -0.72
CA THR A 44 5.91 13.39 -0.21
C THR A 44 5.47 14.84 -0.02
N PRO A 45 5.70 15.43 1.17
CA PRO A 45 5.37 16.84 1.44
C PRO A 45 6.04 17.80 0.47
N ASN A 46 5.42 18.97 0.28
CA ASN A 46 5.92 20.04 -0.59
C ASN A 46 5.99 19.70 -2.08
N THR A 47 5.34 18.64 -2.53
CA THR A 47 5.15 18.35 -3.95
C THR A 47 3.87 19.00 -4.48
N PRO A 48 3.79 19.31 -5.80
CA PRO A 48 2.61 19.96 -6.37
C PRO A 48 1.30 19.17 -6.19
N LYS A 49 1.41 17.82 -6.10
CA LYS A 49 0.27 16.90 -6.00
C LYS A 49 0.14 16.24 -4.64
N TYR A 50 0.77 16.83 -3.61
CA TYR A 50 0.68 16.30 -2.25
C TYR A 50 -0.77 16.02 -1.85
N VAL A 51 -1.06 14.77 -1.52
CA VAL A 51 -2.44 14.29 -1.33
C VAL A 51 -3.11 14.85 -0.07
N PHE A 52 -2.33 15.26 0.93
CA PHE A 52 -2.83 15.83 2.19
C PHE A 52 -2.86 17.37 2.19
N LYS A 53 -2.65 17.99 1.06
CA LYS A 53 -2.68 19.46 0.94
C LYS A 53 -4.01 20.02 1.44
N GLY A 54 -3.96 20.96 2.38
CA GLY A 54 -5.14 21.57 2.98
C GLY A 54 -5.66 20.88 4.24
N ILE A 55 -5.06 19.77 4.68
CA ILE A 55 -5.35 19.14 5.95
C ILE A 55 -4.31 19.61 6.97
N SER A 56 -4.75 20.38 7.97
CA SER A 56 -3.85 21.10 8.92
C SER A 56 -2.92 20.14 9.65
N GLU A 57 -3.41 19.01 10.13
CA GLU A 57 -2.61 18.00 10.84
C GLU A 57 -1.44 17.52 10.00
N PHE A 58 -1.69 17.17 8.73
CA PHE A 58 -0.68 16.66 7.81
C PHE A 58 0.26 17.74 7.24
N ASN A 59 -0.06 19.01 7.43
CA ASN A 59 0.86 20.11 7.13
C ASN A 59 1.82 20.38 8.28
N LEU A 60 1.36 20.20 9.52
CA LEU A 60 2.18 20.35 10.72
C LEU A 60 3.05 19.11 10.98
N ASN A 61 2.44 17.94 10.85
CA ASN A 61 3.06 16.64 11.06
C ASN A 61 2.94 15.79 9.79
N PRO A 62 3.75 16.06 8.77
CA PRO A 62 3.66 15.32 7.50
C PRO A 62 4.05 13.86 7.70
N PRO A 63 3.37 12.93 6.99
CA PRO A 63 3.70 11.53 7.12
C PRO A 63 5.11 11.23 6.63
N ARG A 64 5.75 10.30 7.33
CA ARG A 64 7.04 9.73 6.91
C ARG A 64 6.80 8.76 5.76
N VAL A 65 7.38 9.02 4.60
CA VAL A 65 7.33 8.13 3.44
C VAL A 65 8.52 7.17 3.51
N ILE A 66 8.22 5.89 3.68
CA ILE A 66 9.19 4.80 3.78
C ILE A 66 9.10 3.96 2.51
N THR A 67 10.23 3.68 1.89
CA THR A 67 10.32 2.98 0.60
C THR A 67 11.35 1.87 0.66
N GLY A 68 11.40 1.02 -0.36
CA GLY A 68 12.43 0.00 -0.49
C GLY A 68 13.86 0.54 -0.55
N ASP A 69 14.03 1.83 -0.86
CA ASP A 69 15.34 2.45 -1.01
C ASP A 69 15.81 3.17 0.29
N ASN A 70 14.89 3.46 1.23
CA ASN A 70 15.23 4.22 2.44
C ASN A 70 14.82 3.54 3.77
N TYR A 71 14.20 2.37 3.73
CA TYR A 71 13.66 1.72 4.93
C TYR A 71 14.73 1.40 5.99
N GLU A 72 15.94 1.05 5.58
CA GLU A 72 17.04 0.76 6.53
C GLU A 72 17.42 1.99 7.35
N GLN A 73 17.53 3.14 6.70
CA GLN A 73 17.82 4.42 7.37
C GLN A 73 16.66 4.87 8.25
N GLN A 74 15.42 4.63 7.79
CA GLN A 74 14.22 4.97 8.54
C GLN A 74 13.99 4.02 9.71
N SER A 75 14.33 2.73 9.58
CA SER A 75 14.24 1.76 10.67
C SER A 75 15.20 2.05 11.83
N ALA A 76 16.38 2.60 11.55
CA ALA A 76 17.32 3.04 12.60
C ALA A 76 16.74 4.19 13.46
N ASN A 77 15.81 4.98 12.91
CA ASN A 77 15.13 6.09 13.59
C ASN A 77 13.76 5.70 14.18
N MET A 78 13.41 4.42 14.23
CA MET A 78 12.12 3.91 14.75
C MET A 78 11.93 4.13 16.26
N ALA A 79 12.94 4.66 16.96
CA ALA A 79 12.82 5.06 18.37
C ALA A 79 11.96 6.31 18.60
N ASN A 80 11.43 6.94 17.56
CA ASN A 80 10.54 8.08 17.69
C ASN A 80 9.11 7.62 18.06
N LEU A 81 8.86 7.69 19.33
CA LEU A 81 7.77 7.05 20.09
C LEU A 81 6.42 7.77 20.03
N PHE A 82 6.25 8.86 19.30
CA PHE A 82 5.04 9.68 19.45
C PHE A 82 4.45 10.14 18.11
N GLY A 83 3.38 9.46 17.68
CA GLY A 83 2.40 10.05 16.78
C GLY A 83 2.80 10.23 15.31
N GLU A 84 3.95 9.74 14.87
CA GLU A 84 4.35 9.86 13.48
C GLU A 84 3.53 8.90 12.60
N ILE A 85 2.97 9.45 11.53
CA ILE A 85 2.27 8.66 10.52
C ILE A 85 3.30 8.06 9.57
N ASN A 86 3.33 6.73 9.46
CA ASN A 86 4.22 6.00 8.59
C ASN A 86 3.46 5.50 7.35
N VAL A 87 3.87 5.93 6.18
CA VAL A 87 3.35 5.45 4.90
C VAL A 87 4.45 4.68 4.18
N ASN A 88 4.35 3.36 4.25
CA ASN A 88 5.30 2.43 3.65
C ASN A 88 4.86 2.14 2.22
N ILE A 89 5.61 2.56 1.21
CA ILE A 89 5.26 2.39 -0.20
C ILE A 89 6.21 1.40 -0.86
N PHE A 90 5.68 0.29 -1.36
CA PHE A 90 6.47 -0.76 -2.00
C PHE A 90 5.91 -1.17 -3.36
N ASN A 91 6.82 -1.57 -4.24
CA ASN A 91 6.47 -2.05 -5.58
C ASN A 91 6.37 -3.57 -5.60
N ILE A 92 5.16 -4.11 -5.80
CA ILE A 92 4.93 -5.55 -5.86
C ILE A 92 5.58 -6.22 -7.08
N SER A 93 5.84 -5.48 -8.17
CA SER A 93 6.48 -6.07 -9.34
C SER A 93 7.93 -6.48 -9.08
N LYS A 94 8.64 -5.78 -8.18
CA LYS A 94 9.96 -6.24 -7.71
C LYS A 94 9.87 -7.59 -6.99
N ILE A 95 8.80 -7.81 -6.23
CA ILE A 95 8.52 -9.07 -5.54
C ILE A 95 8.17 -10.19 -6.54
N ASN A 96 7.64 -9.84 -7.71
CA ASN A 96 7.17 -10.79 -8.72
C ASN A 96 8.19 -11.07 -9.85
N SER A 97 9.13 -10.15 -10.14
CA SER A 97 9.92 -10.14 -11.38
C SER A 97 11.19 -11.00 -11.35
N GLU A 98 11.66 -11.41 -10.19
CA GLU A 98 12.95 -12.13 -10.06
C GLU A 98 12.86 -13.64 -10.25
N VAL A 99 11.77 -14.15 -10.86
CA VAL A 99 11.63 -15.59 -11.13
C VAL A 99 11.59 -15.94 -12.60
N ARG A 100 12.73 -15.95 -13.18
CA ARG A 100 13.01 -16.86 -14.29
C ARG A 100 13.74 -18.08 -13.70
N GLY A 101 12.98 -19.08 -13.26
CA GLY A 101 13.57 -20.40 -13.00
C GLY A 101 13.39 -21.07 -11.62
N GLY A 102 12.65 -20.51 -10.67
CA GLY A 102 12.52 -21.14 -9.36
C GLY A 102 11.11 -21.18 -8.78
N LYS A 103 10.71 -22.32 -8.25
CA LYS A 103 9.41 -22.57 -7.57
C LYS A 103 9.36 -22.01 -6.14
N GLU A 104 10.07 -20.95 -5.80
CA GLU A 104 10.04 -20.43 -4.43
C GLU A 104 8.77 -19.62 -4.13
N PRO A 105 8.18 -19.77 -2.94
CA PRO A 105 6.98 -19.04 -2.55
C PRO A 105 7.21 -17.52 -2.59
N ARG A 106 6.29 -16.76 -3.15
CA ARG A 106 6.32 -15.27 -3.22
C ARG A 106 6.51 -14.60 -1.86
N ILE A 107 6.14 -15.27 -0.80
CA ILE A 107 6.27 -14.86 0.59
C ILE A 107 7.72 -14.72 1.03
N LYS A 108 8.57 -15.68 0.65
CA LYS A 108 9.99 -15.64 0.97
C LYS A 108 10.64 -14.41 0.34
N ARG A 109 10.18 -14.03 -0.85
CA ARG A 109 10.67 -12.85 -1.58
C ARG A 109 10.24 -11.52 -0.99
N MET A 110 9.01 -11.44 -0.47
CA MET A 110 8.60 -10.24 0.25
C MET A 110 9.52 -10.00 1.45
N ARG A 111 9.89 -11.08 2.16
CA ARG A 111 10.88 -11.01 3.24
C ARG A 111 12.28 -10.64 2.75
N GLU A 112 12.71 -11.17 1.61
CA GLU A 112 14.02 -10.84 1.01
C GLU A 112 14.07 -9.37 0.56
N VAL A 113 13.00 -8.86 -0.06
CA VAL A 113 12.92 -7.45 -0.53
C VAL A 113 12.81 -6.47 0.62
N LEU A 114 12.07 -6.81 1.67
CA LEU A 114 11.89 -5.95 2.86
C LEU A 114 13.01 -6.15 3.90
N GLY A 115 13.73 -7.27 3.83
CA GLY A 115 14.56 -7.77 4.93
C GLY A 115 13.72 -8.39 6.06
N ASP A 116 14.21 -9.47 6.64
CA ASP A 116 13.48 -10.22 7.68
C ASP A 116 13.11 -9.34 8.88
N SER A 117 14.01 -8.49 9.32
CA SER A 117 13.78 -7.60 10.47
C SER A 117 12.68 -6.60 10.22
N TYR A 118 12.64 -5.99 9.04
CA TYR A 118 11.62 -4.99 8.70
C TYR A 118 10.26 -5.64 8.44
N PHE A 119 10.23 -6.80 7.77
CA PHE A 119 9.00 -7.58 7.60
C PHE A 119 8.39 -7.95 8.95
N ASN A 120 9.19 -8.49 9.86
CA ASN A 120 8.73 -8.86 11.20
C ASN A 120 8.27 -7.64 12.01
N TYR A 121 8.95 -6.51 11.86
CA TYR A 121 8.51 -5.25 12.45
C TYR A 121 7.10 -4.87 11.98
N LEU A 122 6.88 -4.83 10.66
CA LEU A 122 5.56 -4.51 10.09
C LEU A 122 4.47 -5.49 10.54
N ALA A 123 4.78 -6.79 10.54
CA ALA A 123 3.84 -7.85 10.92
C ALA A 123 3.43 -7.83 12.41
N ASN A 124 4.24 -7.18 13.26
CA ASN A 124 3.96 -7.02 14.68
C ASN A 124 3.33 -5.64 15.02
N LEU A 125 3.10 -4.78 14.06
CA LEU A 125 2.40 -3.51 14.30
C LEU A 125 0.93 -3.77 14.64
N PRO A 126 0.39 -3.17 15.71
CA PRO A 126 -0.99 -3.40 16.12
C PRO A 126 -2.01 -2.68 15.23
N ASP A 127 -1.57 -1.69 14.44
CA ASP A 127 -2.42 -0.79 13.68
C ASP A 127 -2.04 -0.72 12.18
N LEU A 128 -1.44 -1.77 11.63
CA LEU A 128 -1.07 -1.80 10.22
C LEU A 128 -2.31 -1.89 9.32
N VAL A 129 -2.48 -0.93 8.42
CA VAL A 129 -3.52 -0.93 7.38
C VAL A 129 -2.87 -1.06 6.00
N LEU A 130 -3.42 -1.95 5.19
CA LEU A 130 -2.95 -2.21 3.84
C LEU A 130 -3.78 -1.44 2.81
N LEU A 131 -3.12 -0.76 1.89
CA LEU A 131 -3.74 -0.08 0.75
C LEU A 131 -3.16 -0.64 -0.55
N MET A 132 -4.01 -1.10 -1.45
CA MET A 132 -3.59 -1.74 -2.69
C MET A 132 -4.16 -1.01 -3.91
N ASP A 133 -3.29 -0.45 -4.75
CA ASP A 133 -3.72 0.11 -6.03
C ASP A 133 -3.69 -0.97 -7.12
N GLU A 134 -4.71 -1.01 -7.97
CA GLU A 134 -4.90 -1.99 -9.04
C GLU A 134 -4.76 -3.44 -8.55
N SER A 135 -5.42 -3.76 -7.46
CA SER A 135 -5.31 -5.04 -6.73
C SER A 135 -5.58 -6.29 -7.57
N HIS A 136 -6.35 -6.17 -8.66
CA HIS A 136 -6.58 -7.26 -9.60
C HIS A 136 -5.27 -7.89 -10.14
N ARG A 137 -4.15 -7.13 -10.12
CA ARG A 137 -2.84 -7.59 -10.61
C ARG A 137 -2.13 -8.54 -9.65
N TYR A 138 -2.48 -8.58 -8.38
CA TYR A 138 -1.79 -9.43 -7.38
C TYR A 138 -2.67 -10.42 -6.64
N ARG A 139 -3.90 -10.59 -7.07
CA ARG A 139 -4.84 -11.54 -6.44
C ARG A 139 -4.53 -13.02 -6.70
N ALA A 140 -3.42 -13.37 -7.37
CA ALA A 140 -2.93 -14.74 -7.37
C ALA A 140 -2.74 -15.21 -5.92
N GLN A 141 -3.24 -16.40 -5.58
CA GLN A 141 -3.29 -16.93 -4.20
C GLN A 141 -2.00 -16.79 -3.41
N ALA A 142 -0.84 -16.97 -4.07
CA ALA A 142 0.46 -16.84 -3.42
C ALA A 142 0.81 -15.38 -3.03
N GLY A 143 0.35 -14.39 -3.81
CA GLY A 143 0.54 -12.97 -3.48
C GLY A 143 -0.30 -12.55 -2.27
N MET A 144 -1.55 -13.00 -2.21
CA MET A 144 -2.42 -12.71 -1.08
C MET A 144 -1.94 -13.34 0.23
N ARG A 145 -1.37 -14.55 0.18
CA ARG A 145 -0.77 -15.17 1.37
C ARG A 145 0.38 -14.35 1.93
N ALA A 146 1.29 -13.88 1.06
CA ALA A 146 2.40 -13.03 1.48
C ALA A 146 1.95 -11.72 2.15
N ILE A 147 0.90 -11.11 1.60
CA ILE A 147 0.29 -9.90 2.14
C ILE A 147 -0.38 -10.17 3.49
N ASN A 148 -1.08 -11.29 3.62
CA ASN A 148 -1.74 -11.68 4.87
C ASN A 148 -0.76 -12.00 6.01
N GLU A 149 0.48 -12.40 5.71
CA GLU A 149 1.51 -12.58 6.74
C GLU A 149 1.99 -11.28 7.39
N LEU A 150 1.74 -10.12 6.77
CA LEU A 150 1.91 -8.83 7.41
C LEU A 150 0.88 -8.58 8.53
N ASN A 151 -0.11 -9.46 8.65
CA ASN A 151 -1.14 -9.41 9.69
C ASN A 151 -1.82 -8.03 9.81
N PRO A 152 -2.26 -7.41 8.69
CA PRO A 152 -2.89 -6.10 8.76
C PRO A 152 -4.25 -6.18 9.45
N LEU A 153 -4.67 -5.08 10.10
CA LEU A 153 -6.02 -4.93 10.65
C LEU A 153 -7.08 -5.16 9.56
N PHE A 154 -6.88 -4.56 8.41
CA PHE A 154 -7.65 -4.80 7.20
C PHE A 154 -6.89 -4.30 5.97
N GLY A 155 -7.39 -4.66 4.78
CA GLY A 155 -6.88 -4.19 3.51
C GLY A 155 -7.96 -3.46 2.71
N LEU A 156 -7.62 -2.30 2.15
CA LEU A 156 -8.44 -1.57 1.22
C LEU A 156 -7.88 -1.72 -0.19
N GLU A 157 -8.73 -2.18 -1.10
CA GLU A 157 -8.37 -2.41 -2.49
C GLU A 157 -9.04 -1.38 -3.40
N LEU A 158 -8.23 -0.71 -4.21
CA LEU A 158 -8.68 0.23 -5.23
C LEU A 158 -8.41 -0.37 -6.61
N THR A 159 -9.45 -0.60 -7.40
CA THR A 159 -9.31 -1.20 -8.73
C THR A 159 -10.34 -0.64 -9.71
N ALA A 160 -9.96 -0.57 -10.98
CA ALA A 160 -10.89 -0.27 -12.06
C ALA A 160 -11.62 -1.53 -12.55
N THR A 161 -11.11 -2.71 -12.23
CA THR A 161 -11.63 -4.01 -12.67
C THR A 161 -11.82 -4.91 -11.45
N PRO A 162 -13.01 -4.91 -10.82
CA PRO A 162 -13.27 -5.69 -9.60
C PRO A 162 -13.52 -7.18 -9.90
N PHE A 163 -12.73 -7.76 -10.80
CA PHE A 163 -12.80 -9.15 -11.21
C PHE A 163 -11.42 -9.76 -11.25
N THR A 164 -11.32 -11.04 -10.89
CA THR A 164 -10.14 -11.87 -11.16
C THR A 164 -10.46 -12.85 -12.29
N GLU A 165 -9.52 -13.04 -13.19
CA GLU A 165 -9.63 -14.09 -14.21
C GLU A 165 -9.37 -15.46 -13.58
N SER A 166 -10.26 -16.41 -13.84
CA SER A 166 -10.09 -17.81 -13.49
C SER A 166 -10.31 -18.69 -14.72
N HIS A 167 -9.85 -19.93 -14.68
CA HIS A 167 -10.10 -20.92 -15.74
C HIS A 167 -11.61 -21.17 -16.00
N LYS A 168 -12.47 -20.77 -15.06
CA LYS A 168 -13.94 -20.91 -15.13
C LYS A 168 -14.64 -19.59 -15.49
N GLY A 169 -13.90 -18.54 -15.84
CA GLY A 169 -14.42 -17.21 -16.13
C GLY A 169 -14.12 -16.17 -15.04
N PRO A 170 -14.57 -14.93 -15.22
CA PRO A 170 -14.31 -13.85 -14.27
C PRO A 170 -15.02 -14.11 -12.93
N VAL A 171 -14.27 -13.94 -11.84
CA VAL A 171 -14.78 -14.04 -10.47
C VAL A 171 -14.81 -12.64 -9.88
N ALA A 172 -15.98 -12.18 -9.46
CA ALA A 172 -16.16 -10.88 -8.84
C ALA A 172 -15.47 -10.80 -7.47
N PHE A 173 -15.02 -9.61 -7.11
CA PHE A 173 -14.51 -9.33 -5.77
C PHE A 173 -15.62 -9.47 -4.74
N GLN A 174 -15.28 -9.99 -3.57
CA GLN A 174 -16.16 -9.98 -2.39
C GLN A 174 -16.01 -8.65 -1.64
N ASN A 175 -17.03 -8.28 -0.86
CA ASN A 175 -17.00 -7.09 0.01
C ASN A 175 -16.73 -5.78 -0.76
N VAL A 176 -17.36 -5.58 -1.90
CA VAL A 176 -17.31 -4.31 -2.62
C VAL A 176 -18.05 -3.26 -1.81
N VAL A 177 -17.29 -2.33 -1.20
CA VAL A 177 -17.83 -1.28 -0.33
C VAL A 177 -18.42 -0.14 -1.15
N MET A 178 -17.78 0.19 -2.30
CA MET A 178 -18.23 1.27 -3.17
C MET A 178 -17.92 0.94 -4.64
N HIS A 179 -18.87 1.21 -5.49
CA HIS A 179 -18.72 1.15 -6.94
C HIS A 179 -19.02 2.52 -7.55
N TYR A 180 -18.00 3.11 -8.22
CA TYR A 180 -18.12 4.39 -8.93
C TYR A 180 -17.94 4.17 -10.44
N PRO A 181 -19.05 4.14 -11.22
CA PRO A 181 -18.97 3.88 -12.65
C PRO A 181 -18.38 5.07 -13.42
N LEU A 182 -17.71 4.79 -14.54
CA LEU A 182 -17.12 5.81 -15.41
C LEU A 182 -18.13 6.85 -15.92
N ALA A 183 -19.39 6.50 -16.02
CA ALA A 183 -20.45 7.43 -16.43
C ALA A 183 -20.73 8.55 -15.42
N GLN A 184 -20.20 8.43 -14.18
CA GLN A 184 -20.31 9.43 -13.10
C GLN A 184 -19.01 10.17 -12.85
N ALA A 185 -17.95 9.84 -13.59
CA ALA A 185 -16.65 10.47 -13.49
C ALA A 185 -16.51 11.62 -14.46
#